data_eed421551a9cbf77dc13fe392dec5664
#
_entry.id   eed421551a9cbf77dc13fe392dec5664
#
_cell.length_a   1.000
_cell.length_b   1.000
_cell.length_c   1.000
_cell.angle_alpha   90.00
_cell.angle_beta   90.00
_cell.angle_gamma   90.00
#
_symmetry.space_group_name_H-M   'P 1'
#
loop_
_entity.id
_entity.type
_entity.pdbx_description
1 polymer ?
#
loop_
_entity_poly.entity_id
_entity_poly.type
_entity_poly.pdbx_seq_one_letter_code
_entity_poly.pdbx_strand_id
1 'polypeptide(L)'
;MKKEYSYFVIYHGFILGFVLIAITTFFYIQNSTYLLPGFNLFSTIYLVLLVFFSFFSLRIFVKQHIQHNYNFRTFFSICFLIMLVGTFLSKMYLSLLYNFDNNLMLEYVDYTYSMQKKINPTYSIQDWENTVSVHFTFFKQIQSYVFTLIPCTLYSAIISLLIKLIR
;
A
#
# COMPACT_ATOMS: atom_id res chain seq x y z
N MET A 1 -22.26 4.83 8.39
CA MET A 1 -21.82 3.42 8.50
C MET A 1 -22.28 2.90 9.88
N LYS A 2 -22.92 1.71 9.98
CA LYS A 2 -23.30 1.15 11.29
C LYS A 2 -22.01 0.85 12.10
N LYS A 3 -22.04 1.04 13.44
CA LYS A 3 -20.87 0.85 14.32
C LYS A 3 -20.14 -0.51 14.13
N GLU A 4 -20.90 -1.57 13.86
CA GLU A 4 -20.40 -2.92 13.61
C GLU A 4 -19.44 -3.01 12.42
N TYR A 5 -19.72 -2.28 11.33
CA TYR A 5 -18.84 -2.29 10.13
C TYR A 5 -17.55 -1.53 10.38
N SER A 6 -17.60 -0.46 11.17
CA SER A 6 -16.40 0.31 11.51
C SER A 6 -15.39 -0.55 12.29
N TYR A 7 -15.87 -1.32 13.28
CA TYR A 7 -15.00 -2.22 14.03
C TYR A 7 -14.37 -3.30 13.14
N PHE A 8 -15.17 -3.96 12.30
CA PHE A 8 -14.69 -4.97 11.38
C PHE A 8 -13.61 -4.42 10.44
N VAL A 9 -13.86 -3.26 9.85
CA VAL A 9 -12.93 -2.59 8.92
C VAL A 9 -11.62 -2.23 9.60
N ILE A 10 -11.68 -1.62 10.78
CA ILE A 10 -10.50 -1.21 11.54
C ILE A 10 -9.69 -2.46 11.91
N TYR A 11 -10.32 -3.48 12.49
CA TYR A 11 -9.67 -4.71 12.91
C TYR A 11 -8.94 -5.40 11.74
N HIS A 12 -9.64 -5.66 10.64
CA HIS A 12 -9.03 -6.30 9.46
C HIS A 12 -8.00 -5.40 8.75
N GLY A 13 -8.21 -4.08 8.76
CA GLY A 13 -7.24 -3.13 8.22
C GLY A 13 -5.93 -3.12 9.02
N PHE A 14 -6.00 -3.17 10.35
CA PHE A 14 -4.81 -3.30 11.21
C PHE A 14 -4.09 -4.62 10.97
N ILE A 15 -4.80 -5.76 10.91
CA ILE A 15 -4.17 -7.05 10.61
C ILE A 15 -3.46 -7.00 9.25
N LEU A 16 -4.11 -6.48 8.21
CA LEU A 16 -3.48 -6.30 6.91
C LEU A 16 -2.23 -5.43 7.01
N GLY A 17 -2.30 -4.31 7.72
CA GLY A 17 -1.15 -3.41 7.95
C GLY A 17 0.02 -4.14 8.60
N PHE A 18 -0.22 -4.90 9.65
CA PHE A 18 0.84 -5.68 10.32
C PHE A 18 1.43 -6.76 9.41
N VAL A 19 0.62 -7.45 8.60
CA VAL A 19 1.11 -8.43 7.62
C VAL A 19 2.00 -7.75 6.58
N LEU A 20 1.60 -6.59 6.06
CA LEU A 20 2.39 -5.82 5.10
C LEU A 20 3.69 -5.28 5.73
N ILE A 21 3.66 -4.85 6.99
CA ILE A 21 4.86 -4.44 7.74
C ILE A 21 5.81 -5.63 7.91
N ALA A 22 5.31 -6.79 8.33
CA ALA A 22 6.13 -7.99 8.52
C ALA A 22 6.87 -8.39 7.23
N ILE A 23 6.19 -8.33 6.09
CA ILE A 23 6.80 -8.61 4.79
C ILE A 23 7.79 -7.54 4.39
N THR A 24 7.48 -6.26 4.60
CA THR A 24 8.43 -5.17 4.34
C THR A 24 9.71 -5.38 5.17
N THR A 25 9.56 -5.71 6.46
CA THR A 25 10.70 -6.00 7.35
C THR A 25 11.49 -7.23 6.88
N PHE A 26 10.81 -8.29 6.45
CA PHE A 26 11.48 -9.49 5.94
C PHE A 26 12.35 -9.17 4.71
N PHE A 27 11.82 -8.45 3.73
CA PHE A 27 12.58 -8.07 2.55
C PHE A 27 13.70 -7.07 2.87
N TYR A 28 13.48 -6.15 3.81
CA TYR A 28 14.51 -5.24 4.29
C TYR A 28 15.70 -5.99 4.89
N ILE A 29 15.46 -6.99 5.74
CA ILE A 29 16.53 -7.80 6.37
C ILE A 29 17.27 -8.65 5.33
N GLN A 30 16.56 -9.17 4.32
CA GLN A 30 17.19 -9.97 3.27
C GLN A 30 18.08 -9.12 2.35
N ASN A 31 17.56 -8.03 1.86
CA ASN A 31 18.30 -7.06 1.03
C ASN A 31 17.44 -5.79 0.86
N SER A 32 17.95 -4.66 1.33
CA SER A 32 17.31 -3.34 1.25
C SER A 32 16.90 -2.94 -0.18
N THR A 33 17.65 -3.41 -1.20
CA THR A 33 17.37 -3.12 -2.61
C THR A 33 16.00 -3.59 -3.08
N TYR A 34 15.38 -4.56 -2.42
CA TYR A 34 14.01 -4.99 -2.73
C TYR A 34 12.96 -3.92 -2.42
N LEU A 35 13.26 -2.98 -1.51
CA LEU A 35 12.36 -1.88 -1.15
C LEU A 35 12.44 -0.70 -2.12
N LEU A 36 13.39 -0.70 -3.05
CA LEU A 36 13.52 0.35 -4.05
C LEU A 36 12.30 0.39 -4.99
N PRO A 37 11.95 1.58 -5.51
CA PRO A 37 10.82 1.73 -6.41
C PRO A 37 10.98 0.86 -7.67
N GLY A 38 9.89 0.23 -8.10
CA GLY A 38 9.89 -0.54 -9.33
C GLY A 38 9.09 -1.83 -9.24
N PHE A 39 9.02 -2.53 -10.37
CA PHE A 39 8.36 -3.83 -10.44
C PHE A 39 9.36 -4.91 -10.03
N ASN A 40 9.36 -5.28 -8.77
CA ASN A 40 10.24 -6.29 -8.19
C ASN A 40 9.45 -7.35 -7.40
N LEU A 41 10.15 -8.35 -6.88
CA LEU A 41 9.53 -9.45 -6.13
C LEU A 41 8.73 -8.94 -4.91
N PHE A 42 9.27 -7.96 -4.19
CA PHE A 42 8.60 -7.34 -3.04
C PHE A 42 7.27 -6.70 -3.46
N SER A 43 7.28 -5.83 -4.48
CA SER A 43 6.07 -5.14 -4.95
C SER A 43 5.00 -6.12 -5.44
N THR A 44 5.41 -7.23 -6.07
CA THR A 44 4.51 -8.29 -6.52
C THR A 44 3.85 -9.01 -5.35
N ILE A 45 4.65 -9.47 -4.37
CA ILE A 45 4.14 -10.15 -3.18
C ILE A 45 3.25 -9.22 -2.36
N TYR A 46 3.68 -7.97 -2.19
CA TYR A 46 2.90 -6.94 -1.50
C TYR A 46 1.50 -6.77 -2.10
N LEU A 47 1.42 -6.65 -3.43
CA LEU A 47 0.18 -6.49 -4.16
C LEU A 47 -0.71 -7.74 -4.06
N VAL A 48 -0.13 -8.92 -4.24
CA VAL A 48 -0.85 -10.19 -4.11
C VAL A 48 -1.49 -10.31 -2.73
N LEU A 49 -0.74 -10.04 -1.68
CA LEU A 49 -1.25 -10.10 -0.32
C LEU A 49 -2.34 -9.06 -0.05
N LEU A 50 -2.16 -7.84 -0.53
CA LEU A 50 -3.17 -6.79 -0.41
C LEU A 50 -4.51 -7.26 -1.00
N VAL A 51 -4.50 -7.82 -2.20
CA VAL A 51 -5.70 -8.27 -2.91
C VAL A 51 -6.31 -9.50 -2.24
N PHE A 52 -5.51 -10.53 -1.97
CA PHE A 52 -6.00 -11.78 -1.37
C PHE A 52 -6.55 -11.57 0.04
N PHE A 53 -5.82 -10.86 0.88
CA PHE A 53 -6.28 -10.58 2.24
C PHE A 53 -7.61 -9.81 2.24
N SER A 54 -7.74 -8.80 1.40
CA SER A 54 -8.97 -8.00 1.29
C SER A 54 -10.14 -8.83 0.76
N PHE A 55 -9.89 -9.73 -0.20
CA PHE A 55 -10.88 -10.68 -0.69
C PHE A 55 -11.37 -11.61 0.42
N PHE A 56 -10.45 -12.23 1.16
CA PHE A 56 -10.81 -13.13 2.27
C PHE A 56 -11.53 -12.39 3.39
N SER A 57 -11.08 -11.20 3.76
CA SER A 57 -11.74 -10.38 4.77
C SER A 57 -13.18 -10.06 4.37
N LEU A 58 -13.40 -9.65 3.12
CA LEU A 58 -14.75 -9.37 2.64
C LEU A 58 -15.61 -10.64 2.61
N ARG A 59 -15.05 -11.79 2.25
CA ARG A 59 -15.74 -13.09 2.31
C ARG A 59 -16.14 -13.48 3.74
N ILE A 60 -15.29 -13.24 4.73
CA ILE A 60 -15.61 -13.44 6.16
C ILE A 60 -16.77 -12.53 6.56
N PHE A 61 -16.72 -11.25 6.17
CA PHE A 61 -17.79 -10.31 6.45
C PHE A 61 -19.15 -10.80 5.91
N VAL A 62 -19.18 -11.27 4.66
CA VAL A 62 -20.41 -11.79 4.02
C VAL A 62 -20.93 -13.01 4.77
N LYS A 63 -20.06 -13.94 5.20
CA LYS A 63 -20.45 -15.13 5.97
C LYS A 63 -21.04 -14.78 7.33
N GLN A 64 -20.49 -13.78 8.01
CA GLN A 64 -20.98 -13.34 9.33
C GLN A 64 -22.35 -12.63 9.25
N HIS A 65 -22.68 -12.09 8.07
CA HIS A 65 -23.88 -11.25 7.89
C HIS A 65 -24.79 -11.79 6.77
N ILE A 66 -24.96 -13.11 6.69
CA ILE A 66 -25.71 -13.80 5.60
C ILE A 66 -27.16 -13.27 5.46
N GLN A 67 -27.78 -12.88 6.56
CA GLN A 67 -29.17 -12.42 6.58
C GLN A 67 -29.40 -11.04 5.95
N HIS A 68 -28.34 -10.28 5.66
CA HIS A 68 -28.45 -8.93 5.13
C HIS A 68 -28.14 -8.89 3.64
N ASN A 69 -29.06 -8.37 2.86
CA ASN A 69 -28.84 -8.16 1.43
C ASN A 69 -28.02 -6.89 1.22
N TYR A 70 -26.68 -7.03 1.18
CA TYR A 70 -25.78 -5.92 0.93
C TYR A 70 -25.66 -5.61 -0.56
N ASN A 71 -25.63 -4.33 -0.88
CA ASN A 71 -25.39 -3.85 -2.22
C ASN A 71 -23.88 -3.70 -2.50
N PHE A 72 -23.53 -3.54 -3.76
CA PHE A 72 -22.14 -3.31 -4.22
C PHE A 72 -21.43 -2.21 -3.43
N ARG A 73 -22.12 -1.08 -3.18
CA ARG A 73 -21.55 0.07 -2.48
C ARG A 73 -21.05 -0.30 -1.07
N THR A 74 -21.76 -1.16 -0.36
CA THR A 74 -21.35 -1.61 0.98
C THR A 74 -20.09 -2.47 0.91
N PHE A 75 -20.03 -3.43 -0.02
CA PHE A 75 -18.86 -4.28 -0.21
C PHE A 75 -17.64 -3.47 -0.62
N PHE A 76 -17.81 -2.56 -1.58
CA PHE A 76 -16.77 -1.65 -2.01
C PHE A 76 -16.22 -0.81 -0.84
N SER A 77 -17.10 -0.20 -0.06
CA SER A 77 -16.68 0.65 1.07
C SER A 77 -15.89 -0.14 2.11
N ILE A 78 -16.32 -1.37 2.45
CA ILE A 78 -15.63 -2.21 3.43
C ILE A 78 -14.25 -2.61 2.88
N CYS A 79 -14.19 -3.13 1.66
CA CYS A 79 -12.95 -3.56 1.03
C CYS A 79 -11.95 -2.40 0.90
N PHE A 80 -12.40 -1.26 0.38
CA PHE A 80 -11.58 -0.07 0.21
C PHE A 80 -11.02 0.45 1.53
N LEU A 81 -11.85 0.51 2.58
CA LEU A 81 -11.40 1.00 3.89
C LEU A 81 -10.42 0.04 4.56
N ILE A 82 -10.56 -1.28 4.38
CA ILE A 82 -9.56 -2.26 4.85
C ILE A 82 -8.21 -2.01 4.18
N MET A 83 -8.21 -1.85 2.83
CA MET A 83 -6.99 -1.53 2.08
C MET A 83 -6.40 -0.19 2.49
N LEU A 84 -7.25 0.83 2.69
CA LEU A 84 -6.83 2.16 3.10
C LEU A 84 -6.08 2.12 4.43
N VAL A 85 -6.64 1.48 5.46
CA VAL A 85 -6.00 1.38 6.79
C VAL A 85 -4.72 0.56 6.70
N GLY A 86 -4.74 -0.60 6.02
CA GLY A 86 -3.59 -1.49 5.91
C GLY A 86 -2.42 -0.85 5.16
N THR A 87 -2.69 -0.23 4.02
CA THR A 87 -1.65 0.46 3.23
C THR A 87 -1.13 1.71 3.93
N PHE A 88 -1.96 2.43 4.67
CA PHE A 88 -1.53 3.59 5.46
C PHE A 88 -0.47 3.18 6.49
N LEU A 89 -0.74 2.15 7.28
CA LEU A 89 0.20 1.66 8.30
C LEU A 89 1.52 1.20 7.67
N SER A 90 1.44 0.44 6.58
CA SER A 90 2.64 -0.03 5.87
C SER A 90 3.45 1.12 5.26
N LYS A 91 2.80 2.13 4.71
CA LYS A 91 3.49 3.32 4.16
C LYS A 91 4.14 4.16 5.25
N MET A 92 3.48 4.33 6.39
CA MET A 92 4.08 5.01 7.54
C MET A 92 5.32 4.28 8.02
N TYR A 93 5.27 2.95 8.13
CA TYR A 93 6.42 2.12 8.50
C TYR A 93 7.57 2.25 7.48
N LEU A 94 7.29 2.15 6.19
CA LEU A 94 8.30 2.31 5.14
C LEU A 94 8.95 3.71 5.18
N SER A 95 8.14 4.75 5.40
CA SER A 95 8.65 6.12 5.58
C SER A 95 9.58 6.24 6.78
N LEU A 96 9.26 5.57 7.89
CA LEU A 96 10.15 5.52 9.06
C LEU A 96 11.46 4.80 8.73
N LEU A 97 11.44 3.68 8.02
CA LEU A 97 12.66 2.98 7.61
C LEU A 97 13.58 3.88 6.78
N TYR A 98 13.05 4.58 5.77
CA TYR A 98 13.86 5.52 4.97
C TYR A 98 14.42 6.69 5.78
N ASN A 99 13.75 7.12 6.85
CA ASN A 99 14.25 8.22 7.68
C ASN A 99 15.26 7.76 8.74
N PHE A 100 15.24 6.47 9.15
CA PHE A 100 16.15 5.94 10.16
C PHE A 100 17.39 5.26 9.56
N ASP A 101 17.28 4.71 8.35
CA ASP A 101 18.38 4.05 7.66
C ASP A 101 18.93 4.92 6.52
N ASN A 102 20.03 5.61 6.81
CA ASN A 102 20.70 6.47 5.85
C ASN A 102 21.20 5.69 4.62
N ASN A 103 21.58 4.41 4.75
CA ASN A 103 22.06 3.62 3.63
C ASN A 103 20.91 3.32 2.67
N LEU A 104 19.77 2.90 3.20
CA LEU A 104 18.55 2.68 2.41
C LEU A 104 18.10 3.95 1.70
N MET A 105 18.20 5.10 2.39
CA MET A 105 17.90 6.39 1.80
C MET A 105 18.85 6.73 0.65
N LEU A 106 20.15 6.54 0.81
CA LEU A 106 21.14 6.77 -0.23
C LEU A 106 20.92 5.85 -1.44
N GLU A 107 20.69 4.56 -1.21
CA GLU A 107 20.35 3.60 -2.28
C GLU A 107 19.10 4.05 -3.07
N TYR A 108 18.07 4.54 -2.38
CA TYR A 108 16.87 5.08 -3.03
C TYR A 108 17.20 6.30 -3.91
N VAL A 109 18.02 7.21 -3.39
CA VAL A 109 18.47 8.42 -4.08
C VAL A 109 19.22 8.04 -5.36
N ASP A 110 20.24 7.18 -5.26
CA ASP A 110 21.06 6.75 -6.40
C ASP A 110 20.23 6.00 -7.44
N TYR A 111 19.35 5.11 -7.01
CA TYR A 111 18.48 4.37 -7.90
C TYR A 111 17.57 5.28 -8.69
N THR A 112 16.87 6.20 -8.00
CA THR A 112 15.92 7.09 -8.64
C THR A 112 16.60 8.13 -9.53
N TYR A 113 17.80 8.61 -9.15
CA TYR A 113 18.63 9.45 -10.01
C TYR A 113 19.02 8.71 -11.31
N SER A 114 19.48 7.47 -11.19
CA SER A 114 19.86 6.65 -12.36
C SER A 114 18.67 6.44 -13.32
N MET A 115 17.48 6.29 -12.80
CA MET A 115 16.25 6.17 -13.59
C MET A 115 15.88 7.49 -14.30
N GLN A 116 15.96 8.62 -13.60
CA GLN A 116 15.72 9.93 -14.20
C GLN A 116 16.72 10.27 -15.27
N LYS A 117 18.00 9.96 -15.07
CA LYS A 117 19.05 10.19 -16.05
C LYS A 117 18.88 9.36 -17.33
N LYS A 118 18.27 8.17 -17.23
CA LYS A 118 17.90 7.36 -18.42
C LYS A 118 16.80 8.04 -19.25
N ILE A 119 15.87 8.73 -18.59
CA ILE A 119 14.77 9.44 -19.27
C ILE A 119 15.21 10.80 -19.78
N ASN A 120 16.01 11.51 -19.01
CA ASN A 120 16.54 12.82 -19.34
C ASN A 120 18.05 12.87 -19.07
N PRO A 121 18.91 12.63 -20.12
CA PRO A 121 20.36 12.61 -19.96
C PRO A 121 20.99 13.91 -19.47
N THR A 122 20.29 15.04 -19.62
CA THR A 122 20.77 16.38 -19.18
C THR A 122 20.41 16.69 -17.73
N TYR A 123 19.73 15.78 -17.04
CA TYR A 123 19.33 15.97 -15.66
C TYR A 123 20.53 16.11 -14.72
N SER A 124 20.65 17.23 -14.02
CA SER A 124 21.80 17.51 -13.16
C SER A 124 21.65 16.87 -11.78
N ILE A 125 22.79 16.58 -11.13
CA ILE A 125 22.83 16.08 -9.76
C ILE A 125 22.24 17.10 -8.78
N GLN A 126 22.48 18.38 -9.02
CA GLN A 126 21.97 19.47 -8.16
C GLN A 126 20.45 19.58 -8.19
N ASP A 127 19.82 19.44 -9.37
CA ASP A 127 18.35 19.40 -9.48
C ASP A 127 17.78 18.21 -8.75
N TRP A 128 18.50 17.10 -8.75
CA TRP A 128 18.11 15.89 -8.06
C TRP A 128 18.20 16.02 -6.54
N GLU A 129 19.31 16.51 -5.99
CA GLU A 129 19.47 16.72 -4.55
C GLU A 129 18.39 17.64 -3.97
N ASN A 130 18.04 18.70 -4.69
CA ASN A 130 16.93 19.58 -4.33
C ASN A 130 15.57 18.83 -4.33
N THR A 131 15.38 17.93 -5.29
CA THR A 131 14.14 17.14 -5.38
C THR A 131 14.06 16.11 -4.27
N VAL A 132 15.17 15.44 -3.93
CA VAL A 132 15.23 14.39 -2.90
C VAL A 132 15.00 14.95 -1.51
N SER A 133 15.61 16.10 -1.16
CA SER A 133 15.40 16.73 0.13
C SER A 133 13.91 16.99 0.41
N VAL A 134 13.14 17.28 -0.63
CA VAL A 134 11.69 17.49 -0.55
C VAL A 134 10.91 16.16 -0.53
N HIS A 135 11.44 15.09 -1.16
CA HIS A 135 10.72 13.82 -1.31
C HIS A 135 10.40 13.13 0.01
N PHE A 136 11.29 13.22 0.98
CA PHE A 136 11.11 12.62 2.32
C PHE A 136 10.35 13.50 3.30
N THR A 137 9.90 14.70 2.89
CA THR A 137 9.03 15.52 3.73
C THR A 137 7.69 14.85 3.99
N PHE A 138 7.10 15.08 5.15
CA PHE A 138 5.80 14.54 5.53
C PHE A 138 4.70 14.80 4.49
N PHE A 139 4.68 16.00 3.91
CA PHE A 139 3.70 16.36 2.88
C PHE A 139 3.83 15.50 1.62
N LYS A 140 5.06 15.27 1.14
CA LYS A 140 5.32 14.43 -0.04
C LYS A 140 5.00 12.96 0.24
N GLN A 141 5.23 12.49 1.44
CA GLN A 141 4.86 11.12 1.85
C GLN A 141 3.33 10.94 1.84
N ILE A 142 2.57 11.92 2.33
CA ILE A 142 1.11 11.90 2.21
C ILE A 142 0.69 11.93 0.74
N GLN A 143 1.28 12.77 -0.08
CA GLN A 143 0.98 12.83 -1.51
C GLN A 143 1.25 11.48 -2.19
N SER A 144 2.39 10.85 -1.91
CA SER A 144 2.71 9.51 -2.40
C SER A 144 1.69 8.47 -1.95
N TYR A 145 1.23 8.55 -0.69
CA TYR A 145 0.17 7.68 -0.19
C TYR A 145 -1.14 7.85 -0.95
N VAL A 146 -1.57 9.07 -1.22
CA VAL A 146 -2.80 9.33 -2.00
C VAL A 146 -2.75 8.66 -3.37
N PHE A 147 -1.60 8.67 -4.05
CA PHE A 147 -1.46 7.94 -5.32
C PHE A 147 -1.62 6.43 -5.17
N THR A 148 -1.25 5.85 -4.03
CA THR A 148 -1.45 4.40 -3.79
C THR A 148 -2.93 4.04 -3.60
N LEU A 149 -3.81 4.99 -3.31
CA LEU A 149 -5.25 4.74 -3.18
C LEU A 149 -5.93 4.49 -4.54
N ILE A 150 -5.34 4.95 -5.65
CA ILE A 150 -5.89 4.73 -7.00
C ILE A 150 -5.98 3.22 -7.29
N PRO A 151 -4.89 2.42 -7.25
CA PRO A 151 -5.00 0.98 -7.44
C PRO A 151 -5.86 0.30 -6.36
N CYS A 152 -5.84 0.76 -5.10
CA CYS A 152 -6.72 0.23 -4.07
C CYS A 152 -8.20 0.38 -4.42
N THR A 153 -8.58 1.51 -5.02
CA THR A 153 -9.95 1.75 -5.51
C THR A 153 -10.34 0.74 -6.59
N LEU A 154 -9.47 0.51 -7.57
CA LEU A 154 -9.71 -0.45 -8.66
C LEU A 154 -9.84 -1.88 -8.13
N TYR A 155 -8.91 -2.33 -7.28
CA TYR A 155 -8.97 -3.67 -6.68
C TYR A 155 -10.20 -3.85 -5.80
N SER A 156 -10.57 -2.85 -5.01
CA SER A 156 -11.78 -2.90 -4.19
C SER A 156 -13.05 -3.04 -5.04
N ALA A 157 -13.11 -2.36 -6.18
CA ALA A 157 -14.23 -2.50 -7.11
C ALA A 157 -14.31 -3.92 -7.70
N ILE A 158 -13.18 -4.45 -8.18
CA ILE A 158 -13.10 -5.81 -8.75
C ILE A 158 -13.49 -6.86 -7.70
N ILE A 159 -12.90 -6.81 -6.51
CA ILE A 159 -13.20 -7.76 -5.41
C ILE A 159 -14.68 -7.71 -5.04
N SER A 160 -15.26 -6.52 -4.95
CA SER A 160 -16.65 -6.33 -4.58
C SER A 160 -17.62 -6.88 -5.64
N LEU A 161 -17.27 -6.74 -6.92
CA LEU A 161 -18.03 -7.36 -8.01
C LEU A 161 -17.93 -8.89 -7.95
N LEU A 162 -16.74 -9.44 -7.75
CA LEU A 162 -16.54 -10.89 -7.64
C LEU A 162 -17.34 -11.48 -6.47
N ILE A 163 -17.29 -10.86 -5.31
CA ILE A 163 -18.06 -11.32 -4.13
C ILE A 163 -19.56 -11.24 -4.38
N LYS A 164 -20.04 -10.21 -5.09
CA LYS A 164 -21.45 -10.09 -5.44
C LYS A 164 -21.90 -11.17 -6.43
N LEU A 165 -21.02 -11.61 -7.34
CA LEU A 165 -21.32 -12.67 -8.32
C LEU A 165 -21.30 -14.07 -7.72
N ILE A 166 -20.45 -14.30 -6.69
CA ILE A 166 -20.30 -15.62 -6.05
C ILE A 166 -21.40 -15.86 -4.99
N ARG A 167 -22.06 -14.83 -4.56
CA ARG A 167 -23.14 -14.89 -3.55
C ARG A 167 -24.48 -15.27 -4.16
#